data_567cd21e42fe11449a2a317275d18749
#
_entry.id   567cd21e42fe11449a2a317275d18749
#
_cell.length_a   1.000
_cell.length_b   1.000
_cell.length_c   1.000
_cell.angle_alpha   90.00
_cell.angle_beta   90.00
_cell.angle_gamma   90.00
#
_symmetry.space_group_name_H-M   'P 1'
#
loop_
_entity.id
_entity.type
_entity.pdbx_description
1 polymer ?
#
loop_
_entity_poly.entity_id
_entity_poly.type
_entity_poly.pdbx_seq_one_letter_code
_entity_poly.pdbx_strand_id
1 'polypeptide(L)'
;MKKTIFLILIILFSCSENENSDEQNNIDCSGDFSTAGILVDINEEIFNDDESVNNYSRYSWSSDGYDRILNGNGIPNHEVGTFPNNNNPNSISEQTVNKSFTLCPIIVSESGLEVGGPASVIAYALNSVKFDPATAGRCNDQGVCRLAQGQGNWNIEALGHDTFDFGDDMNHAHVQPNGAYHYHGIPELLVEFLGDNQGMTIVGWASDGFPVYARYGYSNSDDSTSQLIALQPSYRLKTQPDPNRPSTLTAL
;
A
#
# COMPACT_ATOMS: atom_id res chain seq x y z
N MET A 1 37.81 -10.29 -79.98
CA MET A 1 36.65 -10.37 -79.09
C MET A 1 37.17 -10.73 -77.71
N LYS A 2 37.26 -9.69 -76.81
CA LYS A 2 37.70 -9.89 -75.40
C LYS A 2 36.48 -9.98 -74.57
N LYS A 3 36.22 -11.10 -73.90
CA LYS A 3 35.19 -11.32 -72.92
C LYS A 3 35.69 -10.82 -71.56
N THR A 4 35.08 -9.75 -71.07
CA THR A 4 35.31 -9.24 -69.71
C THR A 4 34.38 -9.99 -68.79
N ILE A 5 34.92 -10.73 -67.83
CA ILE A 5 34.19 -11.40 -66.77
C ILE A 5 34.04 -10.38 -65.60
N PHE A 6 32.80 -10.03 -65.31
CA PHE A 6 32.47 -9.20 -64.12
C PHE A 6 32.31 -10.13 -62.91
N LEU A 7 33.24 -10.01 -61.97
CA LEU A 7 33.16 -10.72 -60.70
C LEU A 7 32.31 -9.89 -59.74
N ILE A 8 31.09 -10.34 -59.46
CA ILE A 8 30.23 -9.71 -58.44
C ILE A 8 30.65 -10.24 -57.06
N LEU A 9 31.25 -9.36 -56.26
CA LEU A 9 31.58 -9.64 -54.88
C LEU A 9 30.32 -9.41 -54.03
N ILE A 10 29.69 -10.50 -53.61
CA ILE A 10 28.56 -10.43 -52.63
C ILE A 10 29.18 -10.29 -51.26
N ILE A 11 29.10 -9.08 -50.70
CA ILE A 11 29.42 -8.82 -49.30
C ILE A 11 28.20 -9.21 -48.49
N LEU A 12 28.26 -10.34 -47.80
CA LEU A 12 27.30 -10.71 -46.78
C LEU A 12 27.56 -9.86 -45.54
N PHE A 13 26.74 -8.83 -45.32
CA PHE A 13 26.64 -8.20 -44.02
C PHE A 13 25.95 -9.20 -43.09
N SER A 14 26.72 -9.83 -42.23
CA SER A 14 26.17 -10.47 -41.03
C SER A 14 25.76 -9.35 -40.08
N CYS A 15 24.48 -9.07 -39.99
CA CYS A 15 23.94 -8.40 -38.83
C CYS A 15 24.09 -9.34 -37.62
N SER A 16 25.03 -9.03 -36.77
CA SER A 16 25.04 -9.50 -35.41
C SER A 16 23.87 -8.80 -34.74
N GLU A 17 22.76 -9.49 -34.59
CA GLU A 17 21.75 -9.12 -33.62
C GLU A 17 22.42 -9.29 -32.26
N ASN A 18 22.77 -8.17 -31.64
CA ASN A 18 22.95 -8.15 -30.20
C ASN A 18 21.54 -8.40 -29.60
N GLU A 19 21.26 -9.64 -29.32
CA GLU A 19 20.28 -9.98 -28.31
C GLU A 19 20.86 -9.45 -27.00
N ASN A 20 20.49 -8.20 -26.65
CA ASN A 20 20.39 -7.84 -25.25
C ASN A 20 19.32 -8.77 -24.69
N SER A 21 19.74 -9.92 -24.22
CA SER A 21 18.99 -10.66 -23.24
C SER A 21 18.92 -9.74 -22.02
N ASP A 22 17.81 -9.03 -21.85
CA ASP A 22 17.35 -8.66 -20.52
C ASP A 22 17.33 -9.99 -19.75
N GLU A 23 18.39 -10.25 -19.01
CA GLU A 23 18.35 -11.23 -17.93
C GLU A 23 17.29 -10.70 -16.96
N GLN A 24 16.01 -10.99 -17.22
CA GLN A 24 15.01 -11.06 -16.19
C GLN A 24 15.59 -12.05 -15.18
N ASN A 25 16.13 -11.53 -14.09
CA ASN A 25 16.49 -12.33 -12.94
C ASN A 25 15.23 -13.08 -12.52
N ASN A 26 15.13 -14.30 -13.00
CA ASN A 26 14.03 -15.19 -12.71
C ASN A 26 14.26 -15.66 -11.28
N ILE A 27 13.72 -14.91 -10.31
CA ILE A 27 13.79 -15.30 -8.92
C ILE A 27 13.00 -16.59 -8.80
N ASP A 28 13.70 -17.66 -8.49
CA ASP A 28 13.09 -18.93 -8.16
C ASP A 28 12.48 -18.80 -6.74
N CYS A 29 11.27 -18.30 -6.70
CA CYS A 29 10.47 -18.40 -5.50
C CYS A 29 10.14 -19.88 -5.31
N SER A 30 10.73 -20.54 -4.36
CA SER A 30 10.45 -21.93 -3.99
C SER A 30 9.01 -22.17 -3.51
N GLY A 31 8.12 -21.21 -3.68
CA GLY A 31 6.66 -21.23 -3.49
C GLY A 31 5.95 -20.69 -4.72
N ASP A 32 4.65 -20.90 -4.79
CA ASP A 32 3.82 -20.63 -5.97
C ASP A 32 3.57 -19.14 -6.27
N PHE A 33 4.20 -18.22 -5.55
CA PHE A 33 3.91 -16.79 -5.66
C PHE A 33 5.18 -15.97 -5.90
N SER A 34 5.24 -15.29 -7.05
CA SER A 34 6.30 -14.31 -7.36
C SER A 34 5.68 -12.97 -7.72
N THR A 35 6.16 -11.91 -7.10
CA THR A 35 5.80 -10.53 -7.43
C THR A 35 6.90 -9.80 -8.18
N ALA A 36 7.93 -10.53 -8.63
CA ALA A 36 9.02 -9.99 -9.42
C ALA A 36 8.51 -9.32 -10.71
N GLY A 37 9.07 -8.19 -11.06
CA GLY A 37 8.71 -7.43 -12.26
C GLY A 37 7.41 -6.63 -12.19
N ILE A 38 6.67 -6.67 -11.08
CA ILE A 38 5.46 -5.88 -10.91
C ILE A 38 5.79 -4.56 -10.22
N LEU A 39 5.54 -3.42 -10.88
CA LEU A 39 5.76 -2.07 -10.33
C LEU A 39 7.13 -1.91 -9.65
N VAL A 40 8.18 -2.21 -10.37
CA VAL A 40 9.57 -1.87 -10.05
C VAL A 40 10.03 -0.74 -10.98
N ASP A 41 11.15 -0.07 -10.63
CA ASP A 41 11.72 1.03 -11.39
C ASP A 41 10.82 2.28 -11.49
N ILE A 42 10.10 2.57 -10.41
CA ILE A 42 9.38 3.82 -10.22
C ILE A 42 10.31 4.81 -9.51
N ASN A 43 10.36 6.04 -10.01
CA ASN A 43 11.07 7.13 -9.35
C ASN A 43 10.34 8.43 -9.62
N GLU A 44 9.67 8.95 -8.59
CA GLU A 44 8.76 10.08 -8.70
C GLU A 44 9.14 11.21 -7.75
N GLU A 45 9.02 12.42 -8.24
CA GLU A 45 9.07 13.66 -7.45
C GLU A 45 7.92 14.56 -7.92
N ILE A 46 6.85 14.64 -7.13
CA ILE A 46 5.61 15.34 -7.46
C ILE A 46 5.37 16.42 -6.40
N PHE A 47 5.28 17.69 -6.84
CA PHE A 47 4.93 18.76 -5.93
C PHE A 47 3.43 18.69 -5.60
N ASN A 48 3.12 18.59 -4.32
CA ASN A 48 1.77 18.67 -3.80
C ASN A 48 1.54 20.07 -3.26
N ASP A 49 0.68 20.85 -3.94
CA ASP A 49 0.36 22.24 -3.63
C ASP A 49 -0.83 22.39 -2.66
N ASP A 50 -1.34 21.29 -2.11
CA ASP A 50 -2.32 21.32 -1.04
C ASP A 50 -1.78 22.15 0.15
N GLU A 51 -2.62 23.02 0.72
CA GLU A 51 -2.23 23.95 1.79
C GLU A 51 -1.69 23.23 3.03
N SER A 52 -2.16 22.01 3.30
CA SER A 52 -1.70 21.19 4.43
C SER A 52 -0.41 20.42 4.14
N VAL A 53 0.03 20.37 2.88
CA VAL A 53 1.22 19.65 2.42
C VAL A 53 2.31 20.60 1.97
N ASN A 54 2.07 21.36 0.91
CA ASN A 54 2.99 22.33 0.28
C ASN A 54 4.44 21.83 0.22
N ASN A 55 4.61 20.63 -0.29
CA ASN A 55 5.89 19.91 -0.32
C ASN A 55 5.94 18.91 -1.47
N TYR A 56 7.12 18.40 -1.77
CA TYR A 56 7.30 17.34 -2.75
C TYR A 56 7.02 15.97 -2.15
N SER A 57 6.17 15.20 -2.80
CA SER A 57 6.08 13.75 -2.62
C SER A 57 7.22 13.10 -3.39
N ARG A 58 8.11 12.39 -2.71
CA ARG A 58 9.28 11.72 -3.30
C ARG A 58 9.24 10.26 -2.94
N TYR A 59 9.28 9.41 -3.95
CA TYR A 59 9.34 7.97 -3.73
C TYR A 59 9.96 7.25 -4.91
N SER A 60 10.64 6.16 -4.59
CA SER A 60 11.18 5.25 -5.59
C SER A 60 10.97 3.81 -5.17
N TRP A 61 10.68 2.98 -6.16
CA TRP A 61 10.58 1.54 -6.04
C TRP A 61 11.60 0.91 -6.98
N SER A 62 12.42 0.05 -6.43
CA SER A 62 13.43 -0.70 -7.18
C SER A 62 13.46 -2.15 -6.70
N SER A 63 14.28 -2.97 -7.33
CA SER A 63 14.50 -4.35 -6.88
C SER A 63 16.01 -4.62 -6.85
N ASP A 64 16.45 -5.38 -5.84
CA ASP A 64 17.82 -5.91 -5.78
C ASP A 64 17.91 -7.37 -6.30
N GLY A 65 16.78 -7.89 -6.81
CA GLY A 65 16.66 -9.26 -7.27
C GLY A 65 16.10 -10.22 -6.23
N TYR A 66 15.99 -9.84 -4.98
CA TYR A 66 15.39 -10.63 -3.88
C TYR A 66 14.22 -9.88 -3.24
N ASP A 67 14.42 -8.60 -3.05
CA ASP A 67 13.47 -7.72 -2.41
C ASP A 67 13.07 -6.56 -3.33
N ARG A 68 11.88 -6.07 -3.11
CA ARG A 68 11.41 -4.78 -3.58
C ARG A 68 11.81 -3.73 -2.55
N ILE A 69 12.49 -2.68 -2.99
CA ILE A 69 13.04 -1.62 -2.13
C ILE A 69 12.24 -0.36 -2.34
N LEU A 70 11.67 0.17 -1.26
CA LEU A 70 11.05 1.48 -1.20
C LEU A 70 11.96 2.48 -0.52
N ASN A 71 12.21 3.60 -1.20
CA ASN A 71 12.73 4.82 -0.58
C ASN A 71 11.73 5.95 -0.82
N GLY A 72 11.45 6.73 0.21
CA GLY A 72 10.49 7.82 0.09
C GLY A 72 10.46 8.73 1.30
N ASN A 73 9.60 9.74 1.23
CA ASN A 73 9.47 10.73 2.31
C ASN A 73 8.08 10.73 2.98
N GLY A 74 7.19 9.82 2.62
CA GLY A 74 5.87 9.70 3.24
C GLY A 74 4.93 10.89 3.03
N ILE A 75 5.26 11.78 2.07
CA ILE A 75 4.39 12.90 1.67
C ILE A 75 3.40 12.39 0.63
N PRO A 76 2.08 12.58 0.83
CA PRO A 76 1.07 12.18 -0.16
C PRO A 76 1.22 12.99 -1.47
N ASN A 77 0.92 12.37 -2.61
CA ASN A 77 0.96 12.97 -3.94
C ASN A 77 -0.44 13.38 -4.45
N HIS A 78 -1.38 13.53 -3.56
CA HIS A 78 -2.78 13.87 -3.81
C HIS A 78 -3.27 14.89 -2.77
N GLU A 79 -4.43 15.50 -3.01
CA GLU A 79 -5.07 16.38 -2.05
C GLU A 79 -5.36 15.65 -0.73
N VAL A 80 -5.28 16.38 0.36
CA VAL A 80 -5.55 15.89 1.72
C VAL A 80 -6.59 16.78 2.39
N GLY A 81 -7.02 16.39 3.59
CA GLY A 81 -7.83 17.26 4.42
C GLY A 81 -7.00 18.37 5.09
N THR A 82 -7.70 19.26 5.77
CA THR A 82 -7.02 20.32 6.54
C THR A 82 -6.29 19.75 7.74
N PHE A 83 -4.99 19.92 7.80
CA PHE A 83 -4.13 19.57 8.93
C PHE A 83 -3.19 20.73 9.29
N PRO A 84 -3.13 21.12 10.59
CA PRO A 84 -3.87 20.56 11.73
C PRO A 84 -5.36 20.91 11.71
N ASN A 85 -6.17 20.06 12.35
CA ASN A 85 -7.58 20.33 12.58
C ASN A 85 -7.98 20.16 14.06
N ASN A 86 -9.24 20.40 14.40
CA ASN A 86 -9.70 20.37 15.80
C ASN A 86 -9.54 19.00 16.47
N ASN A 87 -9.60 17.91 15.69
CA ASN A 87 -9.53 16.55 16.19
C ASN A 87 -8.15 15.93 15.96
N ASN A 88 -7.37 16.50 15.05
CA ASN A 88 -5.98 16.12 14.78
C ASN A 88 -5.06 17.34 14.74
N PRO A 89 -4.36 17.67 15.85
CA PRO A 89 -3.56 18.88 15.95
C PRO A 89 -2.18 18.80 15.28
N ASN A 90 -1.92 17.74 14.52
CA ASN A 90 -0.60 17.48 13.93
C ASN A 90 -0.53 18.01 12.50
N SER A 91 0.62 18.51 12.09
CA SER A 91 0.92 18.93 10.72
C SER A 91 1.67 17.83 9.98
N ILE A 92 1.43 17.71 8.67
CA ILE A 92 2.15 16.77 7.80
C ILE A 92 3.61 17.20 7.69
N SER A 93 4.52 16.27 7.81
CA SER A 93 5.95 16.48 7.60
C SER A 93 6.65 15.28 7.00
N GLU A 94 7.78 15.52 6.36
CA GLU A 94 8.60 14.48 5.75
C GLU A 94 9.03 13.42 6.77
N GLN A 95 9.00 12.19 6.32
CA GLN A 95 9.48 11.01 7.03
C GLN A 95 10.68 10.42 6.29
N THR A 96 11.46 9.61 6.95
CA THR A 96 12.45 8.77 6.27
C THR A 96 11.84 7.39 6.07
N VAL A 97 11.44 7.10 4.85
CA VAL A 97 10.90 5.78 4.48
C VAL A 97 11.97 5.02 3.72
N ASN A 98 12.44 3.94 4.31
CA ASN A 98 13.36 2.99 3.67
C ASN A 98 12.90 1.59 4.08
N LYS A 99 12.32 0.84 3.14
CA LYS A 99 11.66 -0.44 3.39
C LYS A 99 12.03 -1.45 2.32
N SER A 100 12.04 -2.71 2.75
CA SER A 100 12.30 -3.86 1.92
C SER A 100 11.15 -4.86 2.07
N PHE A 101 10.71 -5.41 0.95
CA PHE A 101 9.59 -6.35 0.87
C PHE A 101 10.02 -7.53 0.03
N THR A 102 9.84 -8.73 0.50
CA THR A 102 10.18 -9.92 -0.29
C THR A 102 9.43 -9.95 -1.62
N LEU A 103 10.10 -10.37 -2.68
CA LEU A 103 9.47 -10.64 -3.97
C LEU A 103 8.79 -12.01 -4.02
N CYS A 104 9.03 -12.85 -2.99
CA CYS A 104 8.47 -14.18 -2.84
C CYS A 104 7.62 -14.30 -1.56
N PRO A 105 6.45 -13.64 -1.49
CA PRO A 105 5.57 -13.79 -0.34
C PRO A 105 5.05 -15.22 -0.21
N ILE A 106 4.83 -15.65 1.02
CA ILE A 106 4.37 -17.00 1.34
C ILE A 106 2.96 -16.96 1.89
N ILE A 107 2.06 -17.71 1.27
CA ILE A 107 0.70 -17.89 1.79
C ILE A 107 0.78 -18.86 2.97
N VAL A 108 0.38 -18.39 4.14
CA VAL A 108 0.23 -19.25 5.32
C VAL A 108 -1.22 -19.69 5.44
N SER A 109 -1.44 -21.00 5.55
CA SER A 109 -2.76 -21.61 5.56
C SER A 109 -3.48 -21.57 6.89
N GLU A 110 -2.83 -21.06 7.93
CA GLU A 110 -3.30 -21.26 9.29
C GLU A 110 -4.02 -20.04 9.86
N SER A 111 -5.15 -20.31 10.48
CA SER A 111 -5.83 -19.40 11.37
C SER A 111 -4.92 -19.05 12.54
N GLY A 112 -4.63 -17.79 12.74
CA GLY A 112 -3.82 -17.35 13.88
C GLY A 112 -2.84 -16.25 13.55
N LEU A 113 -2.95 -15.65 12.38
CA LEU A 113 -2.28 -14.39 12.12
C LEU A 113 -2.88 -13.34 13.04
N GLU A 114 -2.15 -12.99 14.06
CA GLU A 114 -2.52 -11.82 14.84
C GLU A 114 -2.31 -10.59 13.98
N VAL A 115 -3.37 -9.86 13.76
CA VAL A 115 -3.27 -8.50 13.26
C VAL A 115 -2.41 -7.74 14.27
N GLY A 116 -1.40 -7.04 13.78
CA GLY A 116 -0.48 -6.31 14.64
C GLY A 116 -1.24 -5.44 15.64
N GLY A 117 -0.58 -5.16 16.74
CA GLY A 117 -1.14 -4.34 17.82
C GLY A 117 -1.49 -2.93 17.37
N PRO A 118 -1.96 -2.08 18.26
CA PRO A 118 -2.58 -0.78 17.97
C PRO A 118 -1.63 0.30 17.39
N ALA A 119 -0.50 -0.03 16.88
CA ALA A 119 0.43 0.88 16.20
C ALA A 119 1.25 0.13 15.14
N SER A 120 0.57 -0.68 14.34
CA SER A 120 1.23 -1.59 13.41
C SER A 120 1.09 -1.11 11.98
N VAL A 121 2.22 -0.87 11.32
CA VAL A 121 2.29 -0.61 9.90
C VAL A 121 2.20 -1.93 9.16
N ILE A 122 1.14 -2.12 8.38
CA ILE A 122 0.88 -3.36 7.64
C ILE A 122 1.32 -3.31 6.18
N ALA A 123 1.42 -2.13 5.61
CA ALA A 123 1.77 -1.92 4.20
C ALA A 123 2.32 -0.51 3.96
N TYR A 124 2.86 -0.31 2.76
CA TYR A 124 3.19 1.02 2.23
C TYR A 124 2.53 1.21 0.88
N ALA A 125 1.93 2.37 0.69
CA ALA A 125 1.35 2.77 -0.58
C ALA A 125 2.42 3.10 -1.62
N LEU A 126 2.03 3.11 -2.90
CA LEU A 126 2.95 3.42 -4.00
C LEU A 126 3.62 4.79 -3.84
N ASN A 127 2.94 5.75 -3.22
CA ASN A 127 3.47 7.08 -2.91
C ASN A 127 4.27 7.16 -1.60
N SER A 128 4.71 6.04 -1.05
CA SER A 128 5.46 5.88 0.19
C SER A 128 4.71 6.22 1.49
N VAL A 129 3.45 6.60 1.44
CA VAL A 129 2.62 6.75 2.64
C VAL A 129 2.31 5.37 3.22
N LYS A 130 2.39 5.22 4.53
CA LYS A 130 2.12 3.95 5.18
C LYS A 130 0.64 3.67 5.39
N PHE A 131 0.26 2.39 5.36
CA PHE A 131 -1.00 1.91 5.90
C PHE A 131 -0.79 1.48 7.35
N ASP A 132 -1.48 2.14 8.26
CA ASP A 132 -1.39 1.93 9.70
C ASP A 132 -2.82 2.01 10.29
N PRO A 133 -3.66 0.99 10.00
CA PRO A 133 -5.09 1.04 10.29
C PRO A 133 -5.42 0.92 11.78
N ALA A 134 -4.46 0.45 12.58
CA ALA A 134 -4.66 0.32 14.01
C ALA A 134 -4.54 1.68 14.71
N THR A 135 -5.17 1.79 15.87
CA THR A 135 -5.07 2.99 16.70
C THR A 135 -4.23 2.73 17.93
N ALA A 136 -3.57 3.77 18.44
CA ALA A 136 -2.91 3.73 19.75
C ALA A 136 -3.89 3.85 20.93
N GLY A 137 -5.21 3.90 20.64
CA GLY A 137 -6.27 4.06 21.63
C GLY A 137 -6.77 2.73 22.17
N ARG A 138 -6.96 2.66 23.49
CA ARG A 138 -7.58 1.51 24.16
C ARG A 138 -8.67 1.96 25.11
N CYS A 139 -9.63 1.06 25.29
CA CYS A 139 -10.73 1.23 26.25
C CYS A 139 -10.71 0.10 27.29
N ASN A 140 -11.09 0.42 28.50
CA ASN A 140 -11.34 -0.59 29.52
C ASN A 140 -12.80 -1.12 29.43
N ASP A 141 -13.11 -2.13 30.26
CA ASP A 141 -14.44 -2.77 30.28
C ASP A 141 -15.57 -1.81 30.68
N GLN A 142 -15.26 -0.65 31.25
CA GLN A 142 -16.22 0.40 31.58
C GLN A 142 -16.41 1.41 30.44
N GLY A 143 -15.77 1.24 29.31
CA GLY A 143 -15.86 2.15 28.19
C GLY A 143 -15.04 3.44 28.34
N VAL A 144 -14.13 3.50 29.28
CA VAL A 144 -13.20 4.63 29.42
C VAL A 144 -12.06 4.43 28.45
N CYS A 145 -11.99 5.28 27.43
CA CYS A 145 -11.00 5.21 26.36
C CYS A 145 -9.98 6.33 26.48
N ARG A 146 -8.74 6.05 26.14
CA ARG A 146 -7.66 7.02 26.08
C ARG A 146 -6.75 6.77 24.91
N LEU A 147 -6.42 7.80 24.16
CA LEU A 147 -5.41 7.76 23.11
C LEU A 147 -4.01 7.69 23.73
N ALA A 148 -3.10 7.02 23.07
CA ALA A 148 -1.66 6.90 23.36
C ALA A 148 -1.28 6.24 24.70
N GLN A 149 -2.15 6.20 25.69
CA GLN A 149 -1.89 5.62 27.03
C GLN A 149 -3.07 4.80 27.55
N GLY A 150 -4.00 4.45 26.66
CA GLY A 150 -5.18 3.69 27.02
C GLY A 150 -4.82 2.38 27.68
N GLN A 151 -5.44 2.11 28.83
CA GLN A 151 -5.37 0.83 29.50
C GLN A 151 -6.68 0.10 29.26
N GLY A 152 -6.58 -1.16 28.92
CA GLY A 152 -7.71 -2.01 28.66
C GLY A 152 -7.46 -3.00 27.54
N ASN A 153 -8.45 -3.83 27.28
CA ASN A 153 -8.35 -4.92 26.34
C ASN A 153 -9.04 -4.63 24.99
N TRP A 154 -9.67 -3.44 24.88
CA TRP A 154 -10.48 -3.09 23.73
C TRP A 154 -9.75 -2.04 22.89
N ASN A 155 -9.41 -2.38 21.66
CA ASN A 155 -8.81 -1.43 20.73
C ASN A 155 -9.91 -0.58 20.09
N ILE A 156 -9.62 0.70 19.87
CA ILE A 156 -10.51 1.59 19.14
C ILE A 156 -10.30 1.36 17.65
N GLU A 157 -11.39 1.19 16.93
CA GLU A 157 -11.36 1.20 15.46
C GLU A 157 -11.54 2.65 14.96
N ALA A 158 -10.62 3.13 14.12
CA ALA A 158 -10.55 4.55 13.77
C ALA A 158 -11.73 5.03 12.93
N LEU A 159 -12.12 4.25 11.91
CA LEU A 159 -13.07 4.69 10.89
C LEU A 159 -14.54 4.47 11.28
N GLY A 160 -14.82 3.59 12.21
CA GLY A 160 -16.18 3.23 12.60
C GLY A 160 -16.57 3.65 14.02
N HIS A 161 -15.79 4.49 14.66
CA HIS A 161 -15.95 4.81 16.08
C HIS A 161 -16.80 6.07 16.30
N ASP A 162 -17.95 5.92 16.95
CA ASP A 162 -18.88 7.04 17.19
C ASP A 162 -18.44 8.02 18.29
N THR A 163 -17.50 7.63 19.15
CA THR A 163 -17.11 8.42 20.34
C THR A 163 -15.89 9.29 20.09
N PHE A 164 -15.02 8.89 19.16
CA PHE A 164 -13.83 9.61 18.76
C PHE A 164 -13.91 10.00 17.29
N ASP A 165 -13.72 11.27 17.04
CA ASP A 165 -13.37 11.77 15.72
C ASP A 165 -11.84 11.98 15.71
N PHE A 166 -11.13 11.18 14.93
CA PHE A 166 -9.67 11.23 14.83
C PHE A 166 -9.19 12.32 13.86
N GLY A 167 -10.12 13.08 13.28
CA GLY A 167 -9.83 14.14 12.32
C GLY A 167 -9.36 13.59 10.99
N ASP A 168 -9.89 12.42 10.60
CA ASP A 168 -9.57 11.79 9.33
C ASP A 168 -10.09 12.59 8.13
N ASP A 169 -9.36 12.54 7.04
CA ASP A 169 -9.75 13.17 5.78
C ASP A 169 -10.50 12.22 4.84
N MET A 170 -10.79 12.72 3.62
CA MET A 170 -11.48 11.96 2.57
C MET A 170 -10.68 10.72 2.10
N ASN A 171 -9.40 10.63 2.42
CA ASN A 171 -8.56 9.47 2.11
C ASN A 171 -8.53 8.45 3.25
N HIS A 172 -9.43 8.56 4.24
CA HIS A 172 -9.42 7.74 5.45
C HIS A 172 -8.05 7.78 6.16
N ALA A 173 -7.51 8.98 6.29
CA ALA A 173 -6.16 9.22 6.76
C ALA A 173 -6.08 10.41 7.70
N HIS A 174 -5.06 10.39 8.56
CA HIS A 174 -4.72 11.51 9.41
C HIS A 174 -3.22 11.57 9.74
N VAL A 175 -2.81 12.46 10.63
CA VAL A 175 -1.42 12.75 10.92
C VAL A 175 -1.04 12.30 12.33
N GLN A 176 0.03 11.52 12.47
CA GLN A 176 0.60 11.15 13.77
C GLN A 176 1.37 12.33 14.41
N PRO A 177 1.63 12.28 15.74
CA PRO A 177 2.37 13.34 16.42
C PRO A 177 3.76 13.65 15.87
N ASN A 178 4.38 12.70 15.15
CA ASN A 178 5.67 12.90 14.47
C ASN A 178 5.52 13.49 13.06
N GLY A 179 4.31 13.86 12.64
CA GLY A 179 4.03 14.42 11.33
C GLY A 179 3.79 13.37 10.23
N ALA A 180 3.76 12.09 10.55
CA ALA A 180 3.50 11.04 9.56
C ALA A 180 2.02 10.99 9.18
N TYR A 181 1.71 11.38 7.94
CA TYR A 181 0.41 11.10 7.34
C TYR A 181 0.30 9.60 7.05
N HIS A 182 -0.86 9.00 7.31
CA HIS A 182 -1.05 7.56 7.14
C HIS A 182 -2.50 7.19 6.88
N TYR A 183 -2.69 6.09 6.14
CA TYR A 183 -4.01 5.59 5.78
C TYR A 183 -4.52 4.57 6.80
N HIS A 184 -5.78 4.74 7.20
CA HIS A 184 -6.57 3.75 7.95
C HIS A 184 -7.46 2.91 7.05
N GLY A 185 -7.76 3.40 5.85
CA GLY A 185 -8.62 2.74 4.87
C GLY A 185 -8.15 2.92 3.44
N ILE A 186 -9.08 2.84 2.50
CA ILE A 186 -8.79 3.02 1.09
C ILE A 186 -8.41 4.47 0.82
N PRO A 187 -7.22 4.75 0.26
CA PRO A 187 -6.81 6.12 -0.08
C PRO A 187 -7.51 6.57 -1.37
N GLU A 188 -8.67 7.19 -1.25
CA GLU A 188 -9.57 7.46 -2.37
C GLU A 188 -8.90 8.27 -3.49
N LEU A 189 -8.22 9.36 -3.14
CA LEU A 189 -7.56 10.21 -4.14
C LEU A 189 -6.26 9.60 -4.69
N LEU A 190 -5.60 8.70 -3.96
CA LEU A 190 -4.52 7.91 -4.56
C LEU A 190 -5.06 6.94 -5.61
N VAL A 191 -6.19 6.28 -5.34
CA VAL A 191 -6.85 5.39 -6.32
C VAL A 191 -7.24 6.19 -7.56
N GLU A 192 -7.80 7.38 -7.40
CA GLU A 192 -8.13 8.28 -8.51
C GLU A 192 -6.88 8.70 -9.28
N PHE A 193 -5.81 9.08 -8.59
CA PHE A 193 -4.52 9.44 -9.19
C PHE A 193 -3.93 8.29 -10.04
N LEU A 194 -4.09 7.05 -9.60
CA LEU A 194 -3.63 5.87 -10.32
C LEU A 194 -4.51 5.51 -11.54
N GLY A 195 -5.64 6.21 -11.71
CA GLY A 195 -6.40 6.22 -12.97
C GLY A 195 -7.36 5.05 -13.18
N ASP A 196 -7.60 4.19 -12.19
CA ASP A 196 -8.54 3.07 -12.36
C ASP A 196 -9.47 2.88 -11.16
N ASN A 197 -10.63 3.53 -11.24
CA ASN A 197 -11.65 3.48 -10.20
C ASN A 197 -12.53 2.21 -10.20
N GLN A 198 -12.43 1.35 -11.23
CA GLN A 198 -13.30 0.17 -11.38
C GLN A 198 -12.54 -1.12 -11.69
N GLY A 199 -11.23 -1.07 -11.75
CA GLY A 199 -10.35 -2.21 -11.97
C GLY A 199 -9.63 -2.68 -10.71
N MET A 200 -8.83 -3.73 -10.88
CA MET A 200 -7.90 -4.18 -9.84
C MET A 200 -6.69 -3.23 -9.79
N THR A 201 -6.77 -2.20 -8.96
CA THR A 201 -5.72 -1.19 -8.83
C THR A 201 -4.79 -1.54 -7.67
N ILE A 202 -3.51 -1.77 -7.95
CA ILE A 202 -2.49 -1.93 -6.90
C ILE A 202 -2.24 -0.54 -6.30
N VAL A 203 -2.46 -0.41 -5.00
CA VAL A 203 -2.24 0.85 -4.26
C VAL A 203 -0.98 0.80 -3.41
N GLY A 204 -0.38 -0.37 -3.23
CA GLY A 204 0.81 -0.53 -2.41
C GLY A 204 1.23 -1.99 -2.22
N TRP A 205 2.13 -2.19 -1.26
CA TRP A 205 2.69 -3.48 -0.91
C TRP A 205 2.60 -3.72 0.59
N ALA A 206 2.07 -4.87 0.94
CA ALA A 206 2.03 -5.33 2.32
C ALA A 206 3.44 -5.67 2.83
N SER A 207 3.64 -5.59 4.15
CA SER A 207 4.94 -5.81 4.78
C SER A 207 5.51 -7.22 4.55
N ASP A 208 4.67 -8.18 4.22
CA ASP A 208 5.00 -9.55 3.87
C ASP A 208 5.19 -9.78 2.37
N GLY A 209 5.13 -8.72 1.55
CA GLY A 209 5.41 -8.74 0.11
C GLY A 209 4.20 -8.92 -0.79
N PHE A 210 3.00 -9.14 -0.26
CA PHE A 210 1.80 -9.23 -1.09
C PHE A 210 1.37 -7.87 -1.63
N PRO A 211 0.84 -7.80 -2.88
CA PRO A 211 0.25 -6.58 -3.40
C PRO A 211 -1.04 -6.22 -2.66
N VAL A 212 -1.24 -4.94 -2.40
CA VAL A 212 -2.47 -4.38 -1.84
C VAL A 212 -3.28 -3.77 -2.97
N TYR A 213 -4.48 -4.32 -3.20
CA TYR A 213 -5.42 -3.82 -4.20
C TYR A 213 -6.53 -2.98 -3.57
N ALA A 214 -6.96 -1.93 -4.28
CA ALA A 214 -8.14 -1.16 -3.91
C ALA A 214 -9.41 -1.87 -4.40
N ARG A 215 -10.33 -2.03 -3.51
CA ARG A 215 -11.75 -2.46 -3.51
C ARG A 215 -12.23 -3.47 -4.55
N TYR A 216 -11.67 -3.56 -5.75
CA TYR A 216 -12.14 -4.46 -6.80
C TYR A 216 -11.30 -5.71 -6.89
N GLY A 217 -11.94 -6.83 -7.14
CA GLY A 217 -11.29 -8.11 -7.38
C GLY A 217 -12.21 -9.06 -8.15
N TYR A 218 -11.66 -10.17 -8.59
CA TYR A 218 -12.45 -11.21 -9.26
C TYR A 218 -13.49 -11.83 -8.32
N SER A 219 -14.69 -12.03 -8.80
CA SER A 219 -15.78 -12.70 -8.05
C SER A 219 -15.45 -14.15 -7.67
N ASN A 220 -14.55 -14.77 -8.42
CA ASN A 220 -13.90 -16.04 -8.10
C ASN A 220 -12.38 -15.81 -8.14
N SER A 221 -11.72 -15.94 -7.00
CA SER A 221 -10.27 -15.71 -6.86
C SER A 221 -9.42 -16.63 -7.75
N ASP A 222 -9.94 -17.81 -8.10
CA ASP A 222 -9.24 -18.83 -8.88
C ASP A 222 -9.51 -18.71 -10.40
N ASP A 223 -10.29 -17.70 -10.81
CA ASP A 223 -10.67 -17.49 -12.21
C ASP A 223 -10.53 -16.02 -12.62
N SER A 224 -9.42 -15.71 -13.28
CA SER A 224 -9.13 -14.37 -13.80
C SER A 224 -10.07 -13.92 -14.95
N THR A 225 -10.97 -14.79 -15.42
CA THR A 225 -12.01 -14.46 -16.39
C THR A 225 -13.35 -14.15 -15.74
N SER A 226 -13.46 -14.37 -14.44
CA SER A 226 -14.68 -14.06 -13.68
C SER A 226 -14.88 -12.53 -13.58
N GLN A 227 -16.13 -12.16 -13.29
CA GLN A 227 -16.49 -10.74 -13.21
C GLN A 227 -15.71 -10.02 -12.10
N LEU A 228 -15.20 -8.82 -12.39
CA LEU A 228 -14.72 -7.89 -11.38
C LEU A 228 -15.90 -7.32 -10.58
N ILE A 229 -15.80 -7.39 -9.28
CA ILE A 229 -16.81 -6.88 -8.35
C ILE A 229 -16.13 -6.03 -7.25
N ALA A 230 -16.87 -5.13 -6.65
CA ALA A 230 -16.43 -4.49 -5.41
C ALA A 230 -16.48 -5.53 -4.29
N LEU A 231 -15.31 -5.88 -3.77
CA LEU A 231 -15.17 -6.83 -2.67
C LEU A 231 -15.72 -6.24 -1.37
N GLN A 232 -16.29 -7.11 -0.55
CA GLN A 232 -16.76 -6.74 0.77
C GLN A 232 -15.79 -7.25 1.83
N PRO A 233 -15.64 -6.55 2.97
CA PRO A 233 -14.81 -7.04 4.06
C PRO A 233 -15.28 -8.43 4.51
N SER A 234 -14.34 -9.34 4.72
CA SER A 234 -14.63 -10.67 5.29
C SER A 234 -14.90 -10.59 6.81
N TYR A 235 -14.38 -9.57 7.47
CA TYR A 235 -14.66 -9.31 8.88
C TYR A 235 -16.09 -8.78 9.07
N ARG A 236 -16.76 -9.25 10.11
CA ARG A 236 -18.10 -8.81 10.49
C ARG A 236 -18.15 -8.63 11.99
N LEU A 237 -18.93 -7.65 12.42
CA LEU A 237 -19.25 -7.53 13.84
C LEU A 237 -19.90 -8.82 14.34
N LYS A 238 -19.47 -9.27 15.50
CA LYS A 238 -20.12 -10.41 16.18
C LYS A 238 -21.57 -10.07 16.47
N THR A 239 -22.48 -11.00 16.23
CA THR A 239 -23.91 -10.84 16.53
C THR A 239 -24.18 -10.75 18.04
N GLN A 240 -23.28 -11.34 18.83
CA GLN A 240 -23.27 -11.21 20.28
C GLN A 240 -21.94 -10.57 20.68
N PRO A 241 -21.96 -9.43 21.40
CA PRO A 241 -20.73 -8.83 21.91
C PRO A 241 -19.99 -9.80 22.83
N ASP A 242 -18.67 -9.66 22.87
CA ASP A 242 -17.89 -10.40 23.87
C ASP A 242 -18.33 -9.99 25.29
N PRO A 243 -18.26 -10.91 26.25
CA PRO A 243 -18.47 -10.58 27.66
C PRO A 243 -17.56 -9.41 28.04
N ASN A 244 -17.98 -8.46 28.77
CA ASN A 244 -17.21 -7.29 29.19
C ASN A 244 -16.97 -6.22 28.09
N ARG A 245 -17.45 -6.41 26.84
CA ARG A 245 -17.37 -5.36 25.87
C ARG A 245 -18.17 -4.13 26.35
N PRO A 246 -17.58 -2.94 26.34
CA PRO A 246 -18.30 -1.73 26.72
C PRO A 246 -19.49 -1.48 25.80
N SER A 247 -20.66 -1.35 26.37
CA SER A 247 -21.91 -1.13 25.61
C SER A 247 -22.02 0.25 24.97
N THR A 248 -21.14 1.17 25.38
CA THR A 248 -21.13 2.56 24.92
C THR A 248 -20.31 2.78 23.64
N LEU A 249 -19.65 1.73 23.13
CA LEU A 249 -18.75 1.84 22.00
C LEU A 249 -19.22 0.92 20.88
N THR A 250 -19.32 1.45 19.67
CA THR A 250 -19.85 0.73 18.52
C THR A 250 -18.78 -0.04 17.76
N ALA A 251 -17.54 0.44 17.74
CA ALA A 251 -16.45 -0.15 16.98
C ALA A 251 -15.21 -0.37 17.87
N LEU A 252 -15.12 -1.56 18.42
CA LEU A 252 -13.98 -2.05 19.18
C LEU A 252 -13.55 -3.44 18.67
#